data_726dae84952facb858020fd89e6ddd1e
#
_entry.id   726dae84952facb858020fd89e6ddd1e
#
_cell.length_a   1.000
_cell.length_b   1.000
_cell.length_c   1.000
_cell.angle_alpha   90.00
_cell.angle_beta   90.00
_cell.angle_gamma   90.00
#
_symmetry.space_group_name_H-M   'P 1'
#
loop_
_entity.id
_entity.type
_entity.pdbx_description
1 polymer ?
#
loop_
_entity_poly.entity_id
_entity_poly.type
_entity_poly.pdbx_seq_one_letter_code
_entity_poly.pdbx_strand_id
1 'polypeptide(L)'
;MNWAKMRLAPWLDTRAKFVAGVPRGGSLLDIGSSDGETLRHFFELRPDLRFHSTDLAGMPENYPTGCRFHRGDIEKDRLPWPDASMSAITCMHLVEHLNDLTLLLAEVSRLLMPGGRAYFETPHPKTVDLPRIRDKWEGAFTMNFFDDPTHTKPVPIAMLAEKARAAGLEPVRSGISRNLMFAASHLIYRFARPSRAKFTAQVHWIGWSAYLILRKPG
;
A
#
# COMPACT_ATOMS: atom_id res chain seq x y z
N MET A 1 16.36 -5.54 -1.27
CA MET A 1 16.50 -4.57 -2.41
C MET A 1 17.03 -3.26 -1.85
N ASN A 2 17.87 -2.51 -2.57
CA ASN A 2 18.35 -1.20 -2.11
C ASN A 2 17.40 -0.12 -2.66
N TRP A 3 16.54 0.42 -1.80
CA TRP A 3 15.53 1.42 -2.18
C TRP A 3 16.14 2.78 -2.55
N ALA A 4 17.29 3.13 -2.00
CA ALA A 4 18.01 4.34 -2.41
C ALA A 4 18.40 4.28 -3.91
N LYS A 5 18.77 3.11 -4.42
CA LYS A 5 19.04 2.91 -5.86
C LYS A 5 17.78 2.94 -6.72
N MET A 6 16.60 2.67 -6.15
CA MET A 6 15.32 2.75 -6.86
C MET A 6 14.99 4.19 -7.32
N ARG A 7 15.64 5.22 -6.76
CA ARG A 7 15.55 6.61 -7.24
C ARG A 7 15.92 6.76 -8.71
N LEU A 8 16.84 5.92 -9.21
CA LEU A 8 17.31 5.96 -10.60
C LEU A 8 16.32 5.32 -11.57
N ALA A 9 15.47 4.41 -11.08
CA ALA A 9 14.53 3.66 -11.91
C ALA A 9 13.19 3.39 -11.17
N PRO A 10 12.48 4.44 -10.68
CA PRO A 10 11.27 4.23 -9.88
C PRO A 10 10.13 3.55 -10.65
N TRP A 11 10.18 3.60 -11.99
CA TRP A 11 9.19 2.91 -12.84
C TRP A 11 9.25 1.38 -12.79
N LEU A 12 10.32 0.81 -12.22
CA LEU A 12 10.46 -0.64 -12.02
C LEU A 12 9.57 -1.17 -10.89
N ASP A 13 9.08 -0.30 -10.04
CA ASP A 13 8.19 -0.65 -8.94
C ASP A 13 6.98 0.30 -8.92
N THR A 14 5.78 -0.26 -8.78
CA THR A 14 4.54 0.52 -8.85
C THR A 14 4.42 1.53 -7.72
N ARG A 15 4.81 1.14 -6.50
CA ARG A 15 4.79 2.00 -5.30
C ARG A 15 5.87 3.08 -5.39
N ALA A 16 7.10 2.69 -5.78
CA ALA A 16 8.20 3.62 -5.98
C ALA A 16 7.86 4.70 -7.02
N LYS A 17 7.20 4.30 -8.12
CA LYS A 17 6.74 5.24 -9.16
C LYS A 17 5.73 6.25 -8.61
N PHE A 18 4.79 5.80 -7.76
CA PHE A 18 3.83 6.70 -7.11
C PHE A 18 4.55 7.70 -6.19
N VAL A 19 5.39 7.20 -5.28
CA VAL A 19 6.11 8.04 -4.29
C VAL A 19 7.10 8.98 -4.96
N ALA A 20 7.78 8.57 -6.04
CA ALA A 20 8.66 9.44 -6.82
C ALA A 20 7.92 10.64 -7.43
N GLY A 21 6.62 10.49 -7.71
CA GLY A 21 5.76 11.56 -8.24
C GLY A 21 5.21 12.54 -7.19
N VAL A 22 5.51 12.36 -5.90
CA VAL A 22 5.09 13.30 -4.84
C VAL A 22 5.90 14.60 -4.95
N PRO A 23 5.30 15.78 -4.83
CA PRO A 23 6.02 17.06 -4.85
C PRO A 23 7.19 17.08 -3.85
N ARG A 24 8.26 17.79 -4.20
CA ARG A 24 9.44 17.94 -3.32
C ARG A 24 9.05 18.59 -1.99
N GLY A 25 9.51 18.01 -0.87
CA GLY A 25 9.16 18.47 0.47
C GLY A 25 7.68 18.27 0.86
N GLY A 26 6.92 17.52 0.05
CA GLY A 26 5.52 17.22 0.31
C GLY A 26 5.31 16.34 1.56
N SER A 27 4.07 16.28 2.04
CA SER A 27 3.66 15.41 3.14
C SER A 27 3.05 14.12 2.59
N LEU A 28 3.54 12.97 3.06
CA LEU A 28 3.02 11.64 2.74
C LEU A 28 2.52 10.99 4.03
N LEU A 29 1.26 10.54 4.03
CA LEU A 29 0.65 9.76 5.10
C LEU A 29 0.47 8.32 4.65
N ASP A 30 0.91 7.37 5.46
CA ASP A 30 0.62 5.94 5.28
C ASP A 30 -0.43 5.49 6.29
N ILE A 31 -1.57 5.01 5.79
CA ILE A 31 -2.70 4.52 6.60
C ILE A 31 -2.65 2.99 6.61
N GLY A 32 -2.60 2.39 7.81
CA GLY A 32 -2.35 0.95 7.98
C GLY A 32 -0.87 0.63 7.78
N SER A 33 -0.01 1.39 8.47
CA SER A 33 1.45 1.36 8.25
C SER A 33 2.18 0.19 8.93
N SER A 34 1.48 -0.63 9.70
CA SER A 34 1.96 -1.85 10.34
C SER A 34 3.30 -1.64 11.08
N ASP A 35 4.34 -2.39 10.72
CA ASP A 35 5.69 -2.33 11.30
C ASP A 35 6.59 -1.22 10.71
N GLY A 36 6.06 -0.35 9.85
CA GLY A 36 6.79 0.75 9.23
C GLY A 36 7.80 0.36 8.14
N GLU A 37 7.91 -0.93 7.74
CA GLU A 37 8.88 -1.36 6.72
C GLU A 37 8.70 -0.58 5.42
N THR A 38 7.48 -0.42 4.97
CA THR A 38 7.17 0.32 3.74
C THR A 38 7.58 1.79 3.82
N LEU A 39 7.32 2.45 4.97
CA LEU A 39 7.74 3.84 5.15
C LEU A 39 9.25 4.00 5.21
N ARG A 40 9.99 3.04 5.80
CA ARG A 40 11.46 3.05 5.73
C ARG A 40 11.95 2.99 4.28
N HIS A 41 11.32 2.16 3.45
CA HIS A 41 11.63 2.10 2.02
C HIS A 41 11.32 3.41 1.29
N PHE A 42 10.20 4.06 1.60
CA PHE A 42 9.84 5.35 1.02
C PHE A 42 10.78 6.46 1.48
N PHE A 43 11.23 6.42 2.73
CA PHE A 43 12.25 7.35 3.24
C PHE A 43 13.60 7.20 2.52
N GLU A 44 14.06 5.97 2.27
CA GLU A 44 15.25 5.74 1.45
C GLU A 44 15.07 6.28 0.02
N LEU A 45 13.86 6.14 -0.55
CA LEU A 45 13.54 6.62 -1.89
C LEU A 45 13.45 8.15 -1.95
N ARG A 46 12.80 8.79 -0.97
CA ARG A 46 12.47 10.22 -0.95
C ARG A 46 12.64 10.80 0.46
N PRO A 47 13.89 10.97 0.95
CA PRO A 47 14.16 11.53 2.28
C PRO A 47 13.80 13.02 2.43
N ASP A 48 13.43 13.68 1.33
CA ASP A 48 12.95 15.05 1.32
C ASP A 48 11.48 15.19 1.75
N LEU A 49 10.71 14.08 1.81
CA LEU A 49 9.30 14.11 2.21
C LEU A 49 9.12 14.17 3.72
N ARG A 50 8.02 14.76 4.16
CA ARG A 50 7.55 14.68 5.55
C ARG A 50 6.63 13.49 5.69
N PHE A 51 7.05 12.52 6.50
CA PHE A 51 6.32 11.27 6.70
C PHE A 51 5.38 11.35 7.89
N HIS A 52 4.20 10.81 7.69
CA HIS A 52 3.16 10.61 8.68
C HIS A 52 2.66 9.18 8.58
N SER A 53 2.20 8.61 9.67
CA SER A 53 1.65 7.24 9.68
C SER A 53 0.55 7.07 10.71
N THR A 54 -0.36 6.16 10.43
CA THR A 54 -1.37 5.71 11.40
C THR A 54 -1.59 4.21 11.30
N ASP A 55 -1.75 3.59 12.46
CA ASP A 55 -2.05 2.16 12.59
C ASP A 55 -2.68 1.87 13.96
N LEU A 56 -3.40 0.74 14.08
CA LEU A 56 -3.94 0.25 15.35
C LEU A 56 -2.84 -0.14 16.35
N ALA A 57 -1.77 -0.76 15.87
CA ALA A 57 -0.77 -1.45 16.67
C ALA A 57 0.68 -1.04 16.39
N GLY A 58 0.92 -0.07 15.52
CA GLY A 58 2.27 0.38 15.18
C GLY A 58 3.04 0.92 16.40
N MET A 59 4.37 0.82 16.36
CA MET A 59 5.28 1.31 17.38
C MET A 59 6.15 2.44 16.80
N PRO A 60 6.21 3.63 17.44
CA PRO A 60 6.89 4.81 16.88
C PRO A 60 8.35 4.56 16.47
N GLU A 61 9.07 3.70 17.20
CA GLU A 61 10.47 3.34 16.94
C GLU A 61 10.69 2.57 15.62
N ASN A 62 9.63 1.99 15.06
CA ASN A 62 9.71 1.25 13.80
C ASN A 62 9.70 2.15 12.57
N TYR A 63 9.35 3.43 12.74
CA TYR A 63 9.19 4.36 11.63
C TYR A 63 10.46 5.18 11.38
N PRO A 64 10.61 5.77 10.18
CA PRO A 64 11.75 6.65 9.90
C PRO A 64 11.85 7.82 10.87
N THR A 65 13.07 8.27 11.14
CA THR A 65 13.31 9.46 11.99
C THR A 65 12.52 10.67 11.49
N GLY A 66 11.78 11.31 12.40
CA GLY A 66 10.91 12.46 12.08
C GLY A 66 9.53 12.08 11.54
N CYS A 67 9.21 10.81 11.38
CA CYS A 67 7.85 10.37 11.07
C CYS A 67 6.90 10.70 12.24
N ARG A 68 5.75 11.28 11.95
CA ARG A 68 4.70 11.54 12.93
C ARG A 68 3.71 10.38 12.92
N PHE A 69 3.83 9.50 13.91
CA PHE A 69 2.93 8.36 14.09
C PHE A 69 1.73 8.73 14.96
N HIS A 70 0.56 8.27 14.57
CA HIS A 70 -0.68 8.30 15.35
C HIS A 70 -1.24 6.89 15.50
N ARG A 71 -1.54 6.48 16.73
CA ARG A 71 -2.24 5.23 16.98
C ARG A 71 -3.74 5.50 16.98
N GLY A 72 -4.49 4.86 16.08
CA GLY A 72 -5.93 5.05 15.98
C GLY A 72 -6.61 4.02 15.08
N ASP A 73 -7.92 3.90 15.23
CA ASP A 73 -8.78 3.02 14.45
C ASP A 73 -9.44 3.80 13.32
N ILE A 74 -9.01 3.58 12.08
CA ILE A 74 -9.54 4.29 10.90
C ILE A 74 -11.04 4.02 10.63
N GLU A 75 -11.62 2.97 11.22
CA GLU A 75 -13.06 2.73 11.14
C GLU A 75 -13.87 3.55 12.16
N LYS A 76 -13.21 4.19 13.15
CA LYS A 76 -13.87 4.90 14.26
C LYS A 76 -13.36 6.32 14.47
N ASP A 77 -12.07 6.54 14.22
CA ASP A 77 -11.39 7.75 14.63
C ASP A 77 -11.19 8.72 13.47
N ARG A 78 -11.43 10.00 13.74
CA ARG A 78 -10.94 11.07 12.87
C ARG A 78 -9.43 11.22 13.09
N LEU A 79 -8.67 11.25 12.00
CA LEU A 79 -7.23 11.39 12.08
C LEU A 79 -6.80 12.81 12.50
N PRO A 80 -5.71 12.97 13.28
CA PRO A 80 -5.35 14.21 13.96
C PRO A 80 -4.70 15.27 13.03
N TRP A 81 -4.62 15.03 11.74
CA TRP A 81 -4.05 15.97 10.79
C TRP A 81 -5.10 16.95 10.25
N PRO A 82 -4.67 18.19 9.95
CA PRO A 82 -5.55 19.21 9.38
C PRO A 82 -6.09 18.80 8.00
N ASP A 83 -7.22 19.38 7.62
CA ASP A 83 -7.76 19.26 6.28
C ASP A 83 -6.76 19.76 5.25
N ALA A 84 -6.73 19.17 4.07
CA ALA A 84 -5.87 19.54 2.94
C ALA A 84 -4.37 19.68 3.31
N SER A 85 -3.86 18.81 4.19
CA SER A 85 -2.48 18.84 4.68
C SER A 85 -1.54 17.83 4.02
N MET A 86 -2.08 16.88 3.27
CA MET A 86 -1.31 15.79 2.67
C MET A 86 -1.19 15.95 1.16
N SER A 87 0.05 15.88 0.64
CA SER A 87 0.33 15.83 -0.79
C SER A 87 0.06 14.44 -1.37
N ALA A 88 0.30 13.42 -0.57
CA ALA A 88 0.07 12.03 -0.92
C ALA A 88 -0.40 11.21 0.28
N ILE A 89 -1.22 10.19 0.01
CA ILE A 89 -1.62 9.18 0.99
C ILE A 89 -1.37 7.81 0.38
N THR A 90 -0.86 6.87 1.19
CA THR A 90 -0.78 5.45 0.85
C THR A 90 -1.66 4.65 1.79
N CYS A 91 -2.32 3.62 1.26
CA CYS A 91 -3.14 2.68 2.00
C CYS A 91 -2.96 1.31 1.33
N MET A 92 -2.10 0.48 1.92
CA MET A 92 -1.67 -0.76 1.30
C MET A 92 -2.03 -1.93 2.19
N HIS A 93 -2.76 -2.90 1.61
CA HIS A 93 -3.19 -4.10 2.32
C HIS A 93 -3.92 -3.80 3.64
N LEU A 94 -4.84 -2.82 3.60
CA LEU A 94 -5.69 -2.43 4.72
C LEU A 94 -7.17 -2.63 4.41
N VAL A 95 -7.62 -2.25 3.19
CA VAL A 95 -9.06 -2.21 2.85
C VAL A 95 -9.74 -3.57 2.93
N GLU A 96 -9.01 -4.67 2.74
CA GLU A 96 -9.48 -6.05 2.87
C GLU A 96 -9.75 -6.48 4.30
N HIS A 97 -9.25 -5.73 5.28
CA HIS A 97 -9.47 -5.97 6.71
C HIS A 97 -10.65 -5.17 7.27
N LEU A 98 -11.10 -4.14 6.55
CA LEU A 98 -12.13 -3.22 7.02
C LEU A 98 -13.54 -3.73 6.67
N ASN A 99 -14.48 -3.50 7.58
CA ASN A 99 -15.89 -3.80 7.36
C ASN A 99 -16.55 -2.73 6.48
N ASP A 100 -16.22 -1.45 6.73
CA ASP A 100 -16.71 -0.30 5.97
C ASP A 100 -15.58 0.65 5.57
N LEU A 101 -15.60 1.09 4.33
CA LEU A 101 -14.62 2.00 3.75
C LEU A 101 -15.03 3.49 3.83
N THR A 102 -16.21 3.78 4.36
CA THR A 102 -16.81 5.11 4.30
C THR A 102 -15.95 6.14 5.03
N LEU A 103 -15.58 5.86 6.29
CA LEU A 103 -14.76 6.78 7.08
C LEU A 103 -13.35 6.91 6.51
N LEU A 104 -12.72 5.80 6.11
CA LEU A 104 -11.41 5.82 5.46
C LEU A 104 -11.39 6.74 4.24
N LEU A 105 -12.36 6.58 3.32
CA LEU A 105 -12.40 7.37 2.09
C LEU A 105 -12.75 8.83 2.36
N ALA A 106 -13.60 9.12 3.35
CA ALA A 106 -13.90 10.47 3.80
C ALA A 106 -12.64 11.15 4.38
N GLU A 107 -11.87 10.46 5.22
CA GLU A 107 -10.62 10.98 5.79
C GLU A 107 -9.55 11.17 4.71
N VAL A 108 -9.41 10.25 3.76
CA VAL A 108 -8.50 10.42 2.61
C VAL A 108 -8.89 11.66 1.81
N SER A 109 -10.18 11.84 1.53
CA SER A 109 -10.67 13.01 0.82
C SER A 109 -10.43 14.30 1.60
N ARG A 110 -10.68 14.30 2.91
CA ARG A 110 -10.45 15.45 3.79
C ARG A 110 -8.98 15.86 3.85
N LEU A 111 -8.10 14.88 4.06
CA LEU A 111 -6.67 15.10 4.32
C LEU A 111 -5.88 15.49 3.07
N LEU A 112 -6.25 14.98 1.90
CA LEU A 112 -5.57 15.36 0.66
C LEU A 112 -5.77 16.85 0.36
N MET A 113 -4.69 17.52 -0.02
CA MET A 113 -4.77 18.85 -0.63
C MET A 113 -5.41 18.77 -2.03
N PRO A 114 -5.98 19.86 -2.56
CA PRO A 114 -6.41 19.91 -3.96
C PRO A 114 -5.28 19.47 -4.89
N GLY A 115 -5.57 18.54 -5.83
CA GLY A 115 -4.58 17.90 -6.70
C GLY A 115 -3.74 16.80 -6.05
N GLY A 116 -3.82 16.61 -4.73
CA GLY A 116 -3.15 15.54 -4.00
C GLY A 116 -3.65 14.15 -4.44
N ARG A 117 -2.85 13.12 -4.23
CA ARG A 117 -3.13 11.77 -4.72
C ARG A 117 -3.07 10.73 -3.61
N ALA A 118 -3.93 9.72 -3.70
CA ALA A 118 -3.89 8.54 -2.85
C ALA A 118 -3.57 7.29 -3.68
N TYR A 119 -2.77 6.39 -3.10
CA TYR A 119 -2.44 5.07 -3.64
C TYR A 119 -3.02 4.00 -2.73
N PHE A 120 -3.95 3.23 -3.26
CA PHE A 120 -4.50 2.06 -2.60
C PHE A 120 -3.95 0.78 -3.22
N GLU A 121 -3.65 -0.20 -2.39
CA GLU A 121 -3.26 -1.53 -2.83
C GLU A 121 -3.97 -2.58 -1.98
N THR A 122 -4.46 -3.64 -2.63
CA THR A 122 -5.20 -4.75 -2.00
C THR A 122 -4.92 -6.04 -2.76
N PRO A 123 -5.08 -7.24 -2.16
CA PRO A 123 -5.01 -8.48 -2.90
C PRO A 123 -5.94 -8.46 -4.11
N HIS A 124 -5.42 -8.90 -5.26
CA HIS A 124 -6.24 -9.00 -6.47
C HIS A 124 -7.34 -10.04 -6.25
N PRO A 125 -8.60 -9.81 -6.68
CA PRO A 125 -9.70 -10.77 -6.47
C PRO A 125 -9.41 -12.21 -6.87
N LYS A 126 -8.58 -12.44 -7.91
CA LYS A 126 -8.14 -13.78 -8.32
C LYS A 126 -7.38 -14.58 -7.25
N THR A 127 -6.92 -13.92 -6.19
CA THR A 127 -6.18 -14.59 -5.11
C THR A 127 -7.04 -15.55 -4.31
N VAL A 128 -8.36 -15.44 -4.39
CA VAL A 128 -9.32 -16.39 -3.77
C VAL A 128 -9.23 -17.78 -4.40
N ASP A 129 -8.83 -17.86 -5.67
CA ASP A 129 -8.72 -19.10 -6.43
C ASP A 129 -7.31 -19.72 -6.37
N LEU A 130 -6.36 -19.06 -5.71
CA LEU A 130 -5.00 -19.58 -5.56
C LEU A 130 -4.98 -20.74 -4.55
N PRO A 131 -4.04 -21.71 -4.70
CA PRO A 131 -3.88 -22.78 -3.73
C PRO A 131 -3.62 -22.21 -2.32
N ARG A 132 -4.30 -22.79 -1.33
CA ARG A 132 -4.04 -22.48 0.09
C ARG A 132 -2.74 -23.13 0.55
N ILE A 133 -2.02 -22.45 1.43
CA ILE A 133 -0.83 -23.01 2.08
C ILE A 133 -1.34 -23.91 3.21
N ARG A 134 -1.29 -25.23 2.99
CA ARG A 134 -1.75 -26.22 3.98
C ARG A 134 -0.76 -26.44 5.10
N ASP A 135 0.54 -26.38 4.79
CA ASP A 135 1.62 -26.55 5.77
C ASP A 135 2.25 -25.18 6.04
N LYS A 136 1.67 -24.48 7.02
CA LYS A 136 2.21 -23.18 7.46
C LYS A 136 3.46 -23.43 8.28
N TRP A 137 4.61 -23.09 7.74
CA TRP A 137 5.80 -22.88 8.53
C TRP A 137 5.86 -21.41 8.96
N GLU A 138 6.46 -21.13 10.11
CA GLU A 138 6.59 -19.79 10.65
C GLU A 138 7.25 -18.86 9.63
N GLY A 139 6.60 -17.71 9.33
CA GLY A 139 7.03 -16.78 8.30
C GLY A 139 6.61 -17.11 6.86
N ALA A 140 5.71 -18.08 6.65
CA ALA A 140 5.14 -18.35 5.34
C ALA A 140 4.28 -17.17 4.86
N PHE A 141 4.50 -16.75 3.61
CA PHE A 141 3.64 -15.74 2.97
C PHE A 141 2.37 -16.38 2.46
N THR A 142 1.26 -15.65 2.52
CA THR A 142 -0.01 -16.14 2.00
C THR A 142 -0.07 -15.98 0.48
N MET A 143 -0.61 -17.00 -0.20
CA MET A 143 -0.90 -16.96 -1.63
C MET A 143 -2.40 -16.87 -1.89
N ASN A 144 -3.21 -17.55 -1.08
CA ASN A 144 -4.66 -17.47 -1.14
C ASN A 144 -5.16 -16.34 -0.24
N PHE A 145 -6.15 -15.60 -0.70
CA PHE A 145 -6.75 -14.50 0.06
C PHE A 145 -7.16 -14.91 1.48
N PHE A 146 -7.75 -16.09 1.63
CA PHE A 146 -8.26 -16.60 2.90
C PHE A 146 -7.21 -17.30 3.78
N ASP A 147 -5.92 -17.26 3.41
CA ASP A 147 -4.85 -17.76 4.27
C ASP A 147 -4.60 -16.79 5.44
N ASP A 148 -4.92 -15.51 5.27
CA ASP A 148 -4.96 -14.53 6.35
C ASP A 148 -6.37 -14.53 6.99
N PRO A 149 -6.51 -14.94 8.27
CA PRO A 149 -7.81 -15.01 8.94
C PRO A 149 -8.42 -13.62 9.25
N THR A 150 -7.65 -12.55 9.10
CA THR A 150 -8.10 -11.18 9.34
C THR A 150 -8.71 -10.54 8.09
N HIS A 151 -8.56 -11.16 6.93
CA HIS A 151 -9.22 -10.73 5.70
C HIS A 151 -10.73 -10.93 5.80
N THR A 152 -11.51 -9.89 5.64
CA THR A 152 -12.98 -9.93 5.69
C THR A 152 -13.58 -10.35 4.35
N LYS A 153 -13.23 -9.63 3.29
CA LYS A 153 -13.73 -9.86 1.92
C LYS A 153 -12.77 -9.27 0.88
N PRO A 154 -12.69 -9.88 -0.32
CA PRO A 154 -11.99 -9.26 -1.43
C PRO A 154 -12.60 -7.90 -1.79
N VAL A 155 -11.75 -6.91 -2.06
CA VAL A 155 -12.16 -5.56 -2.46
C VAL A 155 -11.79 -5.32 -3.92
N PRO A 156 -12.73 -5.55 -4.88
CA PRO A 156 -12.49 -5.27 -6.28
C PRO A 156 -12.18 -3.78 -6.51
N ILE A 157 -11.19 -3.50 -7.33
CA ILE A 157 -10.77 -2.11 -7.64
C ILE A 157 -11.93 -1.27 -8.20
N ALA A 158 -12.84 -1.87 -8.97
CA ALA A 158 -14.03 -1.16 -9.49
C ALA A 158 -14.95 -0.69 -8.35
N MET A 159 -15.19 -1.54 -7.35
CA MET A 159 -15.99 -1.17 -6.17
C MET A 159 -15.30 -0.08 -5.34
N LEU A 160 -13.98 -0.21 -5.12
CA LEU A 160 -13.23 0.82 -4.40
C LEU A 160 -13.27 2.17 -5.15
N ALA A 161 -13.16 2.15 -6.48
CA ALA A 161 -13.24 3.35 -7.30
C ALA A 161 -14.64 4.01 -7.25
N GLU A 162 -15.71 3.23 -7.22
CA GLU A 162 -17.08 3.73 -7.07
C GLU A 162 -17.28 4.42 -5.71
N LYS A 163 -16.88 3.74 -4.62
CA LYS A 163 -16.96 4.32 -3.27
C LYS A 163 -16.10 5.58 -3.14
N ALA A 164 -14.92 5.60 -3.77
CA ALA A 164 -14.04 6.77 -3.77
C ALA A 164 -14.68 7.98 -4.49
N ARG A 165 -15.39 7.76 -5.61
CA ARG A 165 -16.15 8.84 -6.28
C ARG A 165 -17.25 9.42 -5.36
N ALA A 166 -17.94 8.56 -4.63
CA ALA A 166 -18.93 9.01 -3.65
C ALA A 166 -18.32 9.87 -2.53
N ALA A 167 -17.04 9.66 -2.20
CA ALA A 167 -16.28 10.48 -1.26
C ALA A 167 -15.61 11.72 -1.91
N GLY A 168 -15.90 12.05 -3.17
CA GLY A 168 -15.34 13.20 -3.87
C GLY A 168 -13.92 13.00 -4.41
N LEU A 169 -13.48 11.77 -4.57
CA LEU A 169 -12.16 11.44 -5.13
C LEU A 169 -12.29 10.91 -6.57
N GLU A 170 -11.38 11.30 -7.44
CA GLU A 170 -11.34 10.86 -8.84
C GLU A 170 -10.38 9.68 -9.03
N PRO A 171 -10.85 8.51 -9.50
CA PRO A 171 -9.96 7.45 -9.97
C PRO A 171 -9.19 7.89 -11.21
N VAL A 172 -7.85 7.89 -11.14
CA VAL A 172 -6.99 8.33 -12.25
C VAL A 172 -6.20 7.20 -12.89
N ARG A 173 -5.94 6.12 -12.13
CA ARG A 173 -5.21 4.96 -12.66
C ARG A 173 -5.45 3.74 -11.79
N SER A 174 -5.53 2.57 -12.41
CA SER A 174 -5.54 1.28 -11.73
C SER A 174 -4.71 0.25 -12.51
N GLY A 175 -4.40 -0.86 -11.87
CA GLY A 175 -3.67 -1.95 -12.49
C GLY A 175 -3.15 -2.97 -11.48
N ILE A 176 -2.19 -3.77 -11.91
CA ILE A 176 -1.49 -4.74 -11.08
C ILE A 176 -0.28 -4.06 -10.43
N SER A 177 -0.17 -4.15 -9.10
CA SER A 177 1.03 -3.71 -8.39
C SER A 177 2.16 -4.72 -8.58
N ARG A 178 3.32 -4.25 -9.05
CA ARG A 178 4.48 -5.10 -9.34
C ARG A 178 5.78 -4.36 -9.08
N ASN A 179 6.77 -5.17 -8.67
CA ASN A 179 8.17 -4.86 -8.88
C ASN A 179 8.65 -5.69 -10.08
N LEU A 180 9.05 -5.03 -11.16
CA LEU A 180 9.42 -5.71 -12.41
C LEU A 180 10.70 -6.54 -12.28
N MET A 181 11.63 -6.13 -11.39
CA MET A 181 12.85 -6.90 -11.12
C MET A 181 12.51 -8.23 -10.42
N PHE A 182 11.63 -8.18 -9.42
CA PHE A 182 11.18 -9.39 -8.74
C PHE A 182 10.35 -10.27 -9.68
N ALA A 183 9.46 -9.69 -10.47
CA ALA A 183 8.71 -10.45 -11.47
C ALA A 183 9.65 -11.16 -12.45
N ALA A 184 10.62 -10.48 -13.04
CA ALA A 184 11.60 -11.09 -13.95
C ALA A 184 12.44 -12.17 -13.26
N SER A 185 12.81 -11.98 -12.00
CA SER A 185 13.59 -12.98 -11.24
C SER A 185 12.86 -14.32 -11.06
N HIS A 186 11.52 -14.34 -11.22
CA HIS A 186 10.75 -15.58 -11.19
C HIS A 186 11.21 -16.61 -12.24
N LEU A 187 11.68 -16.15 -13.40
CA LEU A 187 12.21 -17.02 -14.45
C LEU A 187 13.39 -17.87 -13.96
N ILE A 188 14.13 -17.38 -12.97
CA ILE A 188 15.27 -18.09 -12.34
C ILE A 188 14.79 -18.83 -11.09
N TYR A 189 14.14 -18.13 -10.17
CA TYR A 189 13.76 -18.67 -8.86
C TYR A 189 12.73 -19.80 -8.94
N ARG A 190 11.95 -19.92 -10.03
CA ARG A 190 10.99 -21.04 -10.19
C ARG A 190 11.63 -22.43 -10.03
N PHE A 191 12.93 -22.56 -10.36
CA PHE A 191 13.69 -23.81 -10.24
C PHE A 191 14.41 -23.95 -8.89
N ALA A 192 14.43 -22.90 -8.06
CA ALA A 192 15.08 -22.93 -6.76
C ALA A 192 14.22 -23.64 -5.70
N ARG A 193 14.86 -24.05 -4.61
CA ARG A 193 14.16 -24.54 -3.41
C ARG A 193 13.23 -23.46 -2.83
N PRO A 194 12.17 -23.83 -2.09
CA PRO A 194 11.32 -22.89 -1.41
C PRO A 194 12.13 -21.89 -0.57
N SER A 195 11.87 -20.60 -0.75
CA SER A 195 12.57 -19.52 -0.05
C SER A 195 11.74 -18.23 -0.15
N ARG A 196 12.01 -17.26 0.73
CA ARG A 196 11.40 -15.93 0.68
C ARG A 196 11.61 -15.26 -0.70
N ALA A 197 12.80 -15.39 -1.28
CA ALA A 197 13.11 -14.82 -2.59
C ALA A 197 12.26 -15.44 -3.71
N LYS A 198 12.11 -16.77 -3.73
CA LYS A 198 11.26 -17.48 -4.68
C LYS A 198 9.80 -17.04 -4.54
N PHE A 199 9.32 -16.95 -3.30
CA PHE A 199 7.95 -16.52 -3.02
C PHE A 199 7.70 -15.08 -3.48
N THR A 200 8.57 -14.12 -3.12
CA THR A 200 8.47 -12.72 -3.56
C THR A 200 8.46 -12.62 -5.09
N ALA A 201 9.36 -13.35 -5.76
CA ALA A 201 9.40 -13.39 -7.21
C ALA A 201 8.07 -13.89 -7.81
N GLN A 202 7.48 -14.94 -7.24
CA GLN A 202 6.22 -15.52 -7.67
C GLN A 202 5.04 -14.56 -7.44
N VAL A 203 4.96 -13.90 -6.29
CA VAL A 203 3.92 -12.90 -5.97
C VAL A 203 3.88 -11.79 -7.04
N HIS A 204 5.05 -11.24 -7.38
CA HIS A 204 5.13 -10.21 -8.41
C HIS A 204 4.89 -10.74 -9.83
N TRP A 205 5.29 -11.98 -10.12
CA TRP A 205 5.03 -12.62 -11.41
C TRP A 205 3.53 -12.80 -11.68
N ILE A 206 2.81 -13.39 -10.75
CA ILE A 206 1.37 -13.62 -10.89
C ILE A 206 0.53 -12.34 -10.77
N GLY A 207 1.11 -11.24 -10.25
CA GLY A 207 0.40 -10.00 -9.96
C GLY A 207 -0.61 -10.20 -8.85
N TRP A 208 -0.11 -10.54 -7.68
CA TRP A 208 -0.91 -10.86 -6.49
C TRP A 208 -1.71 -9.67 -5.97
N SER A 209 -1.19 -8.45 -6.12
CA SER A 209 -1.85 -7.22 -5.67
C SER A 209 -2.36 -6.39 -6.84
N ALA A 210 -3.52 -5.76 -6.66
CA ALA A 210 -4.06 -4.73 -7.52
C ALA A 210 -3.94 -3.35 -6.84
N TYR A 211 -3.83 -2.28 -7.64
CA TYR A 211 -3.76 -0.91 -7.12
C TYR A 211 -4.77 0.02 -7.77
N LEU A 212 -5.10 1.07 -7.05
CA LEU A 212 -5.89 2.21 -7.50
C LEU A 212 -5.21 3.51 -7.07
N ILE A 213 -5.02 4.43 -8.01
CA ILE A 213 -4.61 5.81 -7.71
C ILE A 213 -5.84 6.71 -7.82
N LEU A 214 -6.08 7.46 -6.77
CA LEU A 214 -7.12 8.47 -6.66
C LEU A 214 -6.47 9.85 -6.67
N ARG A 215 -7.24 10.87 -7.07
CA ARG A 215 -6.87 12.28 -6.98
C ARG A 215 -7.99 13.05 -6.32
N LYS A 216 -7.67 14.00 -5.45
CA LYS A 216 -8.62 15.02 -5.01
C LYS A 216 -8.72 16.07 -6.10
N PRO A 217 -9.92 16.39 -6.61
CA PRO A 217 -10.13 17.53 -7.52
C PRO A 217 -9.57 18.85 -6.96
N GLY A 218 -9.22 19.78 -7.86
CA GLY A 218 -8.77 21.13 -7.50
C GLY A 218 -9.92 22.06 -7.12
#